data_9c87fcd0127c9486dc3fd13b2877958e
#
_entry.id   9c87fcd0127c9486dc3fd13b2877958e
#
_cell.length_a   1.000
_cell.length_b   1.000
_cell.length_c   1.000
_cell.angle_alpha   90.00
_cell.angle_beta   90.00
_cell.angle_gamma   90.00
#
_symmetry.space_group_name_H-M   'P 1'
#
loop_
_entity.id
_entity.type
_entity.pdbx_description
1 polymer ?
#
loop_
_entity_poly.entity_id
_entity_poly.type
_entity_poly.pdbx_seq_one_letter_code
_entity_poly.pdbx_strand_id
1 'polypeptide(L)'
;MLALLLLVLVAVVTAVVLRRGAGAYPRARPSPAALAPAPRKPGAPFRVVAAVTGWAAGLLYVWGLVCVGFAVMDAEDGGTDSLPPRPCRTGVPPELAGRVADYSVSYLPLRFSCETVDGEAYDSADVPGYVNPGVAVLAPTAVAG
;
A
#
# COMPACT_ATOMS: atom_id res chain seq x y z
N MET A 1 -14.51 -13.43 0.25
CA MET A 1 -13.29 -14.19 0.56
C MET A 1 -12.08 -13.28 0.65
N LEU A 2 -11.77 -12.47 -0.37
CA LEU A 2 -10.59 -11.58 -0.39
C LEU A 2 -10.59 -10.55 0.76
N ALA A 3 -11.73 -9.91 1.02
CA ALA A 3 -11.86 -8.93 2.10
C ALA A 3 -11.60 -9.55 3.49
N LEU A 4 -12.00 -10.79 3.68
CA LEU A 4 -11.80 -11.52 4.93
C LEU A 4 -10.32 -11.90 5.12
N LEU A 5 -9.64 -12.29 4.03
CA LEU A 5 -8.20 -12.53 4.02
C LEU A 5 -7.41 -11.26 4.34
N LEU A 6 -7.78 -10.11 3.76
CA LEU A 6 -7.16 -8.81 4.05
C LEU A 6 -7.37 -8.41 5.51
N LEU A 7 -8.57 -8.56 6.06
CA LEU A 7 -8.84 -8.29 7.46
C LEU A 7 -8.02 -9.18 8.40
N VAL A 8 -7.90 -10.47 8.09
CA VAL A 8 -7.08 -11.41 8.87
C VAL A 8 -5.60 -11.03 8.78
N LEU A 9 -5.11 -10.68 7.59
CA LEU A 9 -3.73 -10.24 7.39
C LEU A 9 -3.43 -8.98 8.21
N VAL A 10 -4.30 -7.97 8.14
CA VAL A 10 -4.18 -6.73 8.93
C VAL A 10 -4.21 -7.03 10.43
N ALA A 11 -5.13 -7.89 10.88
CA ALA A 11 -5.22 -8.29 12.29
C ALA A 11 -3.98 -9.03 12.77
N VAL A 12 -3.43 -9.95 11.96
CA VAL A 12 -2.21 -10.71 12.29
C VAL A 12 -1.00 -9.77 12.35
N VAL A 13 -0.83 -8.90 11.36
CA VAL A 13 0.27 -7.93 11.33
C VAL A 13 0.17 -6.97 12.52
N THR A 14 -1.03 -6.47 12.83
CA THR A 14 -1.29 -5.63 14.00
C THR A 14 -0.92 -6.36 15.30
N ALA A 15 -1.36 -7.61 15.43
CA ALA A 15 -1.06 -8.42 16.62
C ALA A 15 0.45 -8.70 16.77
N VAL A 16 1.17 -8.95 15.67
CA VAL A 16 2.63 -9.17 15.68
C VAL A 16 3.38 -7.90 16.07
N VAL A 17 2.98 -6.75 15.54
CA VAL A 17 3.61 -5.45 15.87
C VAL A 17 3.34 -5.08 17.32
N LEU A 18 2.11 -5.24 17.81
CA LEU A 18 1.76 -4.99 19.20
C LEU A 18 2.50 -5.94 20.15
N ARG A 19 2.63 -7.22 19.81
CA ARG A 19 3.38 -8.20 20.61
C ARG A 19 4.87 -7.88 20.64
N ARG A 20 5.48 -7.47 19.53
CA ARG A 20 6.88 -7.05 19.49
C ARG A 20 7.11 -5.75 20.25
N GLY A 21 6.15 -4.82 20.21
CA GLY A 21 6.16 -3.60 21.04
C GLY A 21 5.95 -3.88 22.53
N ALA A 22 5.06 -4.80 22.88
CA ALA A 22 4.75 -5.15 24.26
C ALA A 22 5.78 -6.11 24.91
N GLY A 23 6.53 -6.86 24.13
CA GLY A 23 7.57 -7.79 24.61
C GLY A 23 8.81 -7.12 25.20
N ALA A 24 8.89 -5.80 25.15
CA ALA A 24 10.00 -5.03 25.72
C ALA A 24 9.79 -4.65 27.21
N TYR A 25 8.66 -5.03 27.81
CA TYR A 25 8.47 -4.85 29.26
C TYR A 25 8.73 -6.20 29.96
N PRO A 26 9.90 -6.36 30.63
CA PRO A 26 10.06 -7.44 31.57
C PRO A 26 9.01 -7.27 32.67
N ARG A 27 8.17 -8.30 32.87
CA ARG A 27 7.31 -8.39 34.04
C ARG A 27 8.19 -8.57 35.29
N ALA A 28 8.88 -7.50 35.67
CA ALA A 28 9.52 -7.41 36.96
C ALA A 28 8.42 -7.19 38.01
N ARG A 29 8.35 -8.07 39.03
CA ARG A 29 7.58 -7.83 40.23
C ARG A 29 7.92 -6.43 40.75
N PRO A 30 6.92 -5.61 41.16
CA PRO A 30 7.21 -4.29 41.69
C PRO A 30 8.01 -4.45 43.01
N SER A 31 9.27 -4.14 42.95
CA SER A 31 10.10 -3.93 44.13
C SER A 31 9.84 -2.50 44.63
N PRO A 32 9.77 -2.24 45.95
CA PRO A 32 9.49 -0.90 46.49
C PRO A 32 10.50 0.19 46.11
N ALA A 33 11.64 -0.20 45.54
CA ALA A 33 12.66 0.73 44.99
C ALA A 33 12.35 1.25 43.57
N ALA A 34 11.25 0.84 42.95
CA ALA A 34 10.88 1.15 41.58
C ALA A 34 10.10 2.47 41.39
N LEU A 35 10.10 3.36 42.39
CA LEU A 35 9.52 4.71 42.26
C LEU A 35 10.40 5.72 41.52
N ALA A 36 11.60 5.31 41.07
CA ALA A 36 12.41 6.13 40.19
C ALA A 36 11.89 6.01 38.74
N PRO A 37 11.63 7.12 38.01
CA PRO A 37 11.25 7.06 36.61
C PRO A 37 12.36 6.34 35.83
N ALA A 38 12.00 5.21 35.20
CA ALA A 38 12.95 4.44 34.41
C ALA A 38 13.60 5.36 33.36
N PRO A 39 14.94 5.34 33.22
CA PRO A 39 15.63 6.16 32.23
C PRO A 39 15.07 5.80 30.84
N ARG A 40 14.51 6.81 30.16
CA ARG A 40 14.03 6.67 28.79
C ARG A 40 15.23 6.27 27.94
N LYS A 41 15.16 5.05 27.36
CA LYS A 41 16.23 4.59 26.44
C LYS A 41 16.34 5.62 25.32
N PRO A 42 17.55 6.16 25.07
CA PRO A 42 17.78 7.06 23.94
C PRO A 42 17.39 6.31 22.66
N GLY A 43 16.54 6.90 21.80
CA GLY A 43 16.03 6.26 20.59
C GLY A 43 14.55 5.85 20.65
N ALA A 44 13.87 5.91 21.80
CA ALA A 44 12.44 5.61 21.88
C ALA A 44 11.57 6.44 20.89
N PRO A 45 11.78 7.75 20.71
CA PRO A 45 10.99 8.53 19.75
C PRO A 45 11.25 8.10 18.30
N PHE A 46 12.48 7.74 17.94
CA PHE A 46 12.80 7.28 16.58
C PHE A 46 12.11 5.96 16.24
N ARG A 47 12.00 5.04 17.19
CA ARG A 47 11.30 3.77 16.99
C ARG A 47 9.81 3.96 16.79
N VAL A 48 9.21 4.93 17.47
CA VAL A 48 7.79 5.27 17.27
C VAL A 48 7.59 5.88 15.90
N VAL A 49 8.44 6.82 15.50
CA VAL A 49 8.38 7.42 14.15
C VAL A 49 8.54 6.34 13.08
N ALA A 50 9.55 5.48 13.18
CA ALA A 50 9.77 4.38 12.25
C ALA A 50 8.55 3.43 12.15
N ALA A 51 7.94 3.10 13.29
CA ALA A 51 6.76 2.26 13.32
C ALA A 51 5.55 2.95 12.64
N VAL A 52 5.30 4.21 12.93
CA VAL A 52 4.19 4.98 12.36
C VAL A 52 4.37 5.17 10.85
N THR A 53 5.57 5.54 10.39
CA THR A 53 5.85 5.71 8.96
C THR A 53 5.80 4.40 8.20
N GLY A 54 6.27 3.30 8.79
CA GLY A 54 6.16 1.96 8.21
C GLY A 54 4.70 1.50 8.07
N TRP A 55 3.87 1.75 9.08
CA TRP A 55 2.44 1.49 9.01
C TRP A 55 1.75 2.33 7.94
N ALA A 56 2.04 3.63 7.90
CA ALA A 56 1.47 4.53 6.90
C ALA A 56 1.86 4.10 5.47
N ALA A 57 3.13 3.74 5.25
CA ALA A 57 3.60 3.22 3.96
C ALA A 57 2.88 1.92 3.58
N GLY A 58 2.75 0.98 4.52
CA GLY A 58 2.08 -0.29 4.29
C GLY A 58 0.60 -0.12 3.95
N LEU A 59 -0.12 0.71 4.69
CA LEU A 59 -1.53 0.99 4.43
C LEU A 59 -1.73 1.69 3.07
N LEU A 60 -0.86 2.63 2.74
CA LEU A 60 -0.92 3.34 1.47
C LEU A 60 -0.65 2.39 0.29
N TYR A 61 0.30 1.48 0.44
CA TYR A 61 0.60 0.46 -0.57
C TYR A 61 -0.56 -0.52 -0.76
N VAL A 62 -1.15 -1.02 0.35
CA VAL A 62 -2.34 -1.89 0.30
C VAL A 62 -3.51 -1.18 -0.37
N TRP A 63 -3.71 0.10 -0.07
CA TRP A 63 -4.73 0.90 -0.75
C TRP A 63 -4.49 0.96 -2.27
N GLY A 64 -3.25 1.21 -2.70
CA GLY A 64 -2.88 1.19 -4.12
C GLY A 64 -3.12 -0.17 -4.77
N LEU A 65 -2.81 -1.29 -4.08
CA LEU A 65 -3.11 -2.65 -4.55
C LEU A 65 -4.61 -2.89 -4.72
N VAL A 66 -5.43 -2.36 -3.82
CA VAL A 66 -6.90 -2.43 -3.93
C VAL A 66 -7.37 -1.68 -5.17
N CYS A 67 -6.86 -0.47 -5.43
CA CYS A 67 -7.18 0.29 -6.63
C CYS A 67 -6.80 -0.46 -7.92
N VAL A 68 -5.59 -1.02 -7.98
CA VAL A 68 -5.15 -1.86 -9.11
C VAL A 68 -6.04 -3.09 -9.26
N GLY A 69 -6.39 -3.74 -8.15
CA GLY A 69 -7.27 -4.92 -8.15
C GLY A 69 -8.65 -4.61 -8.72
N PHE A 70 -9.24 -3.49 -8.36
CA PHE A 70 -10.52 -3.04 -8.95
C PHE A 70 -10.38 -2.72 -10.44
N ALA A 71 -9.29 -2.06 -10.85
CA ALA A 71 -9.04 -1.78 -12.26
C ALA A 71 -8.91 -3.06 -13.10
N VAL A 72 -8.24 -4.08 -12.57
CA VAL A 72 -8.14 -5.41 -13.22
C VAL A 72 -9.52 -6.07 -13.31
N MET A 73 -10.29 -6.07 -12.22
CA MET A 73 -11.65 -6.64 -12.23
C MET A 73 -12.54 -5.94 -13.26
N ASP A 74 -12.50 -4.60 -13.31
CA ASP A 74 -13.26 -3.82 -14.29
C ASP A 74 -12.80 -4.06 -15.73
N ALA A 75 -11.52 -4.37 -15.93
CA ALA A 75 -10.99 -4.72 -17.25
C ALA A 75 -11.45 -6.12 -17.71
N GLU A 76 -11.54 -7.08 -16.77
CA GLU A 76 -11.91 -8.47 -17.07
C GLU A 76 -13.42 -8.70 -17.13
N ASP A 77 -14.22 -7.95 -16.35
CA ASP A 77 -15.68 -8.11 -16.28
C ASP A 77 -16.43 -7.57 -17.53
N GLY A 78 -15.72 -6.91 -18.43
CA GLY A 78 -16.33 -6.26 -19.61
C GLY A 78 -16.87 -7.20 -20.69
N GLY A 79 -16.64 -8.52 -20.61
CA GLY A 79 -17.08 -9.50 -21.61
C GLY A 79 -16.48 -9.30 -22.99
N THR A 80 -17.15 -9.79 -24.06
CA THR A 80 -16.66 -9.73 -25.45
C THR A 80 -16.61 -8.32 -26.06
N ASP A 81 -17.31 -7.35 -25.45
CA ASP A 81 -17.31 -5.92 -25.88
C ASP A 81 -16.33 -5.05 -25.03
N SER A 82 -15.37 -5.67 -24.38
CA SER A 82 -14.52 -5.05 -23.37
C SER A 82 -13.31 -4.26 -23.88
N LEU A 83 -13.06 -4.23 -25.19
CA LEU A 83 -12.01 -3.40 -25.77
C LEU A 83 -12.56 -2.03 -26.21
N PRO A 84 -11.94 -0.94 -25.79
CA PRO A 84 -10.87 -0.80 -24.79
C PRO A 84 -11.38 -1.02 -23.36
N PRO A 85 -10.53 -1.56 -22.42
CA PRO A 85 -10.91 -1.79 -21.04
C PRO A 85 -11.41 -0.51 -20.35
N ARG A 86 -12.39 -0.62 -19.43
CA ARG A 86 -12.97 0.55 -18.75
C ARG A 86 -11.92 1.46 -18.10
N PRO A 87 -10.90 0.94 -17.38
CA PRO A 87 -9.85 1.79 -16.80
C PRO A 87 -9.10 2.62 -17.82
N CYS A 88 -9.02 2.16 -19.06
CA CYS A 88 -8.32 2.85 -20.14
C CYS A 88 -9.18 3.90 -20.86
N ARG A 89 -10.48 3.99 -20.55
CA ARG A 89 -11.37 5.01 -21.12
C ARG A 89 -11.51 6.25 -20.24
N THR A 90 -11.20 6.10 -18.94
CA THR A 90 -11.45 7.14 -17.95
C THR A 90 -10.36 8.20 -17.99
N GLY A 91 -10.73 9.46 -18.23
CA GLY A 91 -9.81 10.59 -18.15
C GLY A 91 -8.91 10.81 -19.36
N VAL A 92 -9.13 10.07 -20.46
CA VAL A 92 -8.35 10.20 -21.69
C VAL A 92 -9.25 10.55 -22.89
N PRO A 93 -8.71 11.19 -23.95
CA PRO A 93 -9.46 11.44 -25.18
C PRO A 93 -9.94 10.13 -25.81
N PRO A 94 -11.16 10.11 -26.40
CA PRO A 94 -11.75 8.89 -26.98
C PRO A 94 -10.91 8.32 -28.13
N GLU A 95 -10.14 9.15 -28.83
CA GLU A 95 -9.23 8.73 -29.90
C GLU A 95 -8.07 7.89 -29.36
N LEU A 96 -7.53 8.25 -28.20
CA LEU A 96 -6.46 7.49 -27.54
C LEU A 96 -7.02 6.19 -26.94
N ALA A 97 -8.16 6.28 -26.27
CA ALA A 97 -8.84 5.11 -25.72
C ALA A 97 -9.17 4.06 -26.79
N GLY A 98 -9.61 4.50 -27.98
CA GLY A 98 -9.93 3.60 -29.11
C GLY A 98 -8.73 2.83 -29.69
N ARG A 99 -7.49 3.22 -29.36
CA ARG A 99 -6.25 2.54 -29.82
C ARG A 99 -5.73 1.51 -28.83
N VAL A 100 -6.32 1.39 -27.66
CA VAL A 100 -5.87 0.44 -26.64
C VAL A 100 -6.12 -0.98 -27.10
N ALA A 101 -5.06 -1.77 -27.13
CA ALA A 101 -5.10 -3.18 -27.52
C ALA A 101 -4.96 -4.11 -26.32
N ASP A 102 -4.24 -3.69 -25.28
CA ASP A 102 -3.94 -4.51 -24.11
C ASP A 102 -3.67 -3.64 -22.88
N TYR A 103 -3.54 -4.26 -21.73
CA TYR A 103 -3.14 -3.58 -20.49
C TYR A 103 -2.04 -4.37 -19.77
N SER A 104 -1.24 -3.69 -18.99
CA SER A 104 -0.23 -4.29 -18.12
C SER A 104 -0.31 -3.75 -16.71
N VAL A 105 0.05 -4.58 -15.74
CA VAL A 105 0.05 -4.22 -14.33
C VAL A 105 1.46 -4.31 -13.78
N SER A 106 1.92 -3.23 -13.13
CA SER A 106 3.16 -3.21 -12.38
C SER A 106 2.89 -3.06 -10.89
N TYR A 107 3.60 -3.82 -10.08
CA TYR A 107 3.45 -3.80 -8.62
C TYR A 107 4.50 -2.92 -7.92
N LEU A 108 5.59 -2.58 -8.60
CA LEU A 108 6.63 -1.72 -8.04
C LEU A 108 7.32 -0.89 -9.16
N PRO A 109 6.94 0.36 -9.36
CA PRO A 109 5.83 1.10 -8.74
C PRO A 109 4.46 0.53 -9.12
N LEU A 110 3.43 0.83 -8.29
CA LEU A 110 2.07 0.40 -8.59
C LEU A 110 1.53 1.17 -9.79
N ARG A 111 1.22 0.46 -10.87
CA ARG A 111 0.67 1.04 -12.11
C ARG A 111 -0.31 0.09 -12.76
N PHE A 112 -1.33 0.66 -13.36
CA PHE A 112 -2.15 0.02 -14.36
C PHE A 112 -1.95 0.78 -15.66
N SER A 113 -1.23 0.19 -16.60
CA SER A 113 -0.83 0.83 -17.86
C SER A 113 -1.63 0.27 -19.01
N CYS A 114 -2.15 1.16 -19.85
CA CYS A 114 -2.90 0.82 -21.05
C CYS A 114 -1.96 0.89 -22.26
N GLU A 115 -1.89 -0.18 -23.03
CA GLU A 115 -1.01 -0.31 -24.18
C GLU A 115 -1.79 -0.12 -25.47
N THR A 116 -1.32 0.79 -26.33
CA THR A 116 -1.91 1.05 -27.63
C THR A 116 -1.30 0.18 -28.72
N VAL A 117 -2.02 0.00 -29.82
CA VAL A 117 -1.53 -0.74 -31.01
C VAL A 117 -0.27 -0.15 -31.61
N ASP A 118 -0.01 1.14 -31.36
CA ASP A 118 1.16 1.86 -31.85
C ASP A 118 2.40 1.68 -30.95
N GLY A 119 2.27 0.95 -29.82
CA GLY A 119 3.33 0.72 -28.85
C GLY A 119 3.51 1.84 -27.84
N GLU A 120 2.63 2.84 -27.81
CA GLU A 120 2.56 3.84 -26.74
C GLU A 120 1.83 3.25 -25.53
N ALA A 121 2.27 3.61 -24.33
CA ALA A 121 1.62 3.22 -23.09
C ALA A 121 1.31 4.46 -22.25
N TYR A 122 0.17 4.45 -21.58
CA TYR A 122 -0.19 5.49 -20.61
C TYR A 122 -0.78 4.87 -19.34
N ASP A 123 -0.60 5.54 -18.23
CA ASP A 123 -1.09 5.07 -16.95
C ASP A 123 -2.57 5.45 -16.77
N SER A 124 -3.38 4.50 -16.30
CA SER A 124 -4.77 4.74 -15.92
C SER A 124 -4.86 5.66 -14.70
N ALA A 125 -5.90 6.48 -14.65
CA ALA A 125 -6.21 7.35 -13.51
C ALA A 125 -6.74 6.60 -12.29
N ASP A 126 -7.03 5.30 -12.39
CA ASP A 126 -7.62 4.51 -11.30
C ASP A 126 -6.63 4.27 -10.14
N VAL A 127 -5.32 4.31 -10.42
CA VAL A 127 -4.30 4.31 -9.37
C VAL A 127 -3.99 5.75 -8.97
N PRO A 128 -4.32 6.18 -7.73
CA PRO A 128 -4.08 7.56 -7.32
C PRO A 128 -2.60 7.92 -7.37
N GLY A 129 -2.28 9.04 -8.03
CA GLY A 129 -0.90 9.47 -8.28
C GLY A 129 -0.06 9.74 -7.02
N TYR A 130 -0.70 9.90 -5.84
CA TYR A 130 0.00 10.10 -4.56
C TYR A 130 0.51 8.80 -3.93
N VAL A 131 0.06 7.62 -4.39
CA VAL A 131 0.42 6.32 -3.78
C VAL A 131 1.92 6.05 -3.91
N ASN A 132 2.44 6.07 -5.11
CA ASN A 132 3.85 5.77 -5.36
C ASN A 132 4.82 6.74 -4.66
N PRO A 133 4.67 8.09 -4.80
CA PRO A 133 5.56 9.01 -4.11
C PRO A 133 5.37 8.94 -2.58
N GLY A 134 4.15 8.71 -2.09
CA GLY A 134 3.90 8.54 -0.67
C GLY A 134 4.64 7.33 -0.09
N VAL A 135 4.58 6.18 -0.74
CA VAL A 135 5.33 4.97 -0.34
C VAL A 135 6.83 5.22 -0.43
N ALA A 136 7.30 5.87 -1.51
CA ALA A 136 8.72 6.16 -1.72
C ALA A 136 9.33 7.07 -0.64
N VAL A 137 8.55 7.95 -0.04
CA VAL A 137 9.00 8.81 1.07
C VAL A 137 8.88 8.09 2.42
N LEU A 138 7.79 7.40 2.68
CA LEU A 138 7.49 6.80 3.97
C LEU A 138 8.30 5.52 4.25
N ALA A 139 8.55 4.69 3.23
CA ALA A 139 9.23 3.43 3.43
C ALA A 139 10.72 3.60 3.85
N PRO A 140 11.53 4.47 3.23
CA PRO A 140 12.91 4.71 3.68
C PRO A 140 12.98 5.30 5.09
N THR A 141 12.04 6.20 5.46
CA THR A 141 12.01 6.77 6.82
C THR A 141 11.72 5.72 7.88
N ALA A 142 10.93 4.70 7.56
CA ALA A 142 10.68 3.56 8.44
C ALA A 142 11.92 2.68 8.66
N VAL A 143 12.81 2.59 7.68
CA VAL A 143 14.04 1.78 7.76
C VAL A 143 15.17 2.53 8.46
N ALA A 144 15.22 3.86 8.29
CA ALA A 144 16.27 4.71 8.87
C ALA A 144 16.09 5.00 10.37
N GLY A 145 14.90 4.78 10.96
CA GLY A 145 14.56 4.98 12.38
C GLY A 145 14.65 3.69 13.17
#